data_7dab70f764e58a2c43abad74137d9bfe
#
_entry.id   7dab70f764e58a2c43abad74137d9bfe
#
_cell.length_a   1.000
_cell.length_b   1.000
_cell.length_c   1.000
_cell.angle_alpha   90.00
_cell.angle_beta   90.00
_cell.angle_gamma   90.00
#
_symmetry.space_group_name_H-M   'P 1'
#
loop_
_entity.id
_entity.type
_entity.pdbx_description
1 polymer ?
#
loop_
_entity_poly.entity_id
_entity_poly.type
_entity_poly.pdbx_seq_one_letter_code
_entity_poly.pdbx_strand_id
1 'polypeptide(L)'
;LGKSIQYRRPVTHILGDHWGATFQLTFASMAVAIFIGLGAGILSAVRRHTWVDYGAQIFAILGVSFPSFWVGLILVWIFAIVLGWLPAISNGFGPQLILPSLTLGTAAAAILARLTRSSMLDVLSSDYIRTARAKGLRERIVVWGHALRNALIPVMTVIGLEFGGLLAGAVIIEAVYFRQGLGLRLIEAITSRDYPVIQALVLFAALLY
;
A
#
# COMPACT_ATOMS: atom_id res chain seq x y z
N LEU A 1 -15.41 15.66 -21.09
CA LEU A 1 -15.80 15.26 -19.73
C LEU A 1 -16.94 16.12 -19.16
N GLY A 2 -17.38 17.19 -19.82
CA GLY A 2 -18.51 18.02 -19.41
C GLY A 2 -18.23 18.97 -18.24
N LYS A 3 -19.33 19.50 -17.69
CA LYS A 3 -19.31 20.40 -16.51
C LYS A 3 -20.03 19.72 -15.35
N SER A 4 -19.53 19.89 -14.13
CA SER A 4 -20.20 19.49 -12.90
C SER A 4 -21.56 20.20 -12.77
N ILE A 5 -22.56 19.43 -12.41
CA ILE A 5 -23.91 19.96 -12.14
C ILE A 5 -23.92 20.77 -10.85
N GLN A 6 -23.22 20.30 -9.82
CA GLN A 6 -23.16 20.93 -8.52
C GLN A 6 -22.23 22.14 -8.46
N TYR A 7 -20.99 21.99 -8.97
CA TYR A 7 -19.97 23.05 -8.88
C TYR A 7 -19.98 24.01 -10.07
N ARG A 8 -20.72 23.70 -11.17
CA ARG A 8 -20.81 24.49 -12.42
C ARG A 8 -19.42 24.79 -13.05
N ARG A 9 -18.41 24.00 -12.71
CA ARG A 9 -17.03 24.09 -13.21
C ARG A 9 -16.72 22.94 -14.16
N PRO A 10 -15.77 23.10 -15.11
CA PRO A 10 -15.30 21.97 -15.91
C PRO A 10 -14.79 20.83 -15.05
N VAL A 11 -15.17 19.59 -15.36
CA VAL A 11 -14.75 18.40 -14.61
C VAL A 11 -13.23 18.21 -14.63
N THR A 12 -12.57 18.61 -15.71
CA THR A 12 -11.10 18.58 -15.82
C THR A 12 -10.39 19.40 -14.73
N HIS A 13 -10.97 20.53 -14.33
CA HIS A 13 -10.42 21.33 -13.22
C HIS A 13 -10.59 20.61 -11.87
N ILE A 14 -11.74 19.95 -11.65
CA ILE A 14 -11.98 19.17 -10.43
C ILE A 14 -10.97 18.03 -10.33
N LEU A 15 -10.71 17.32 -11.44
CA LEU A 15 -9.67 16.29 -11.49
C LEU A 15 -8.29 16.88 -11.19
N GLY A 16 -7.93 17.98 -11.86
CA GLY A 16 -6.64 18.66 -11.71
C GLY A 16 -6.35 19.13 -10.28
N ASP A 17 -7.38 19.59 -9.56
CA ASP A 17 -7.23 20.09 -8.19
C ASP A 17 -6.99 18.94 -7.15
N HIS A 18 -7.43 17.69 -7.44
CA HIS A 18 -7.52 16.63 -6.44
C HIS A 18 -6.64 15.39 -6.72
N TRP A 19 -6.18 15.16 -7.99
CA TRP A 19 -5.39 13.98 -8.32
C TRP A 19 -4.09 13.88 -7.52
N GLY A 20 -3.44 15.03 -7.28
CA GLY A 20 -2.20 15.10 -6.53
C GLY A 20 -2.30 14.52 -5.12
N ALA A 21 -3.42 14.73 -4.42
CA ALA A 21 -3.64 14.20 -3.08
C ALA A 21 -3.76 12.65 -3.08
N THR A 22 -4.46 12.09 -4.07
CA THR A 22 -4.60 10.63 -4.23
C THR A 22 -3.26 9.99 -4.59
N PHE A 23 -2.51 10.56 -5.55
CA PHE A 23 -1.20 10.03 -5.91
C PHE A 23 -0.19 10.08 -4.75
N GLN A 24 -0.18 11.17 -3.98
CA GLN A 24 0.66 11.28 -2.79
C GLN A 24 0.36 10.17 -1.78
N LEU A 25 -0.92 9.92 -1.51
CA LEU A 25 -1.34 8.84 -0.62
C LEU A 25 -0.91 7.48 -1.18
N THR A 26 -1.14 7.22 -2.46
CA THR A 26 -0.80 5.95 -3.11
C THR A 26 0.70 5.69 -3.07
N PHE A 27 1.55 6.67 -3.43
CA PHE A 27 3.00 6.53 -3.38
C PHE A 27 3.52 6.34 -1.96
N ALA A 28 2.99 7.09 -0.98
CA ALA A 28 3.37 6.93 0.41
C ALA A 28 2.96 5.54 0.94
N SER A 29 1.75 5.07 0.60
CA SER A 29 1.28 3.73 0.96
C SER A 29 2.11 2.63 0.31
N MET A 30 2.48 2.80 -0.96
CA MET A 30 3.37 1.85 -1.64
C MET A 30 4.75 1.82 -0.99
N ALA A 31 5.32 2.97 -0.61
CA ALA A 31 6.59 3.00 0.12
C ALA A 31 6.49 2.24 1.45
N VAL A 32 5.41 2.44 2.20
CA VAL A 32 5.11 1.68 3.44
C VAL A 32 5.00 0.18 3.13
N ALA A 33 4.25 -0.20 2.10
CA ALA A 33 4.05 -1.59 1.70
C ALA A 33 5.36 -2.28 1.31
N ILE A 34 6.20 -1.61 0.53
CA ILE A 34 7.51 -2.12 0.13
C ILE A 34 8.42 -2.25 1.36
N PHE A 35 8.55 -1.21 2.18
CA PHE A 35 9.48 -1.23 3.30
C PHE A 35 9.09 -2.30 4.34
N ILE A 36 7.83 -2.33 4.74
CA ILE A 36 7.32 -3.30 5.74
C ILE A 36 7.24 -4.70 5.11
N GLY A 37 6.68 -4.82 3.91
CA GLY A 37 6.42 -6.11 3.27
C GLY A 37 7.70 -6.85 2.89
N LEU A 38 8.63 -6.18 2.18
CA LEU A 38 9.92 -6.80 1.88
C LEU A 38 10.73 -7.08 3.16
N GLY A 39 10.80 -6.12 4.08
CA GLY A 39 11.51 -6.28 5.34
C GLY A 39 11.01 -7.50 6.12
N ALA A 40 9.70 -7.60 6.33
CA ALA A 40 9.08 -8.74 7.02
C ALA A 40 9.28 -10.06 6.27
N GLY A 41 9.10 -10.06 4.94
CA GLY A 41 9.26 -11.27 4.11
C GLY A 41 10.69 -11.79 4.10
N ILE A 42 11.69 -10.91 3.92
CA ILE A 42 13.11 -11.29 3.96
C ILE A 42 13.50 -11.83 5.34
N LEU A 43 13.15 -11.11 6.41
CA LEU A 43 13.46 -11.52 7.78
C LEU A 43 12.82 -12.87 8.13
N SER A 44 11.56 -13.07 7.73
CA SER A 44 10.82 -14.30 7.90
C SER A 44 11.48 -15.48 7.17
N ALA A 45 11.92 -15.28 5.92
CA ALA A 45 12.58 -16.33 5.14
C ALA A 45 13.96 -16.70 5.71
N VAL A 46 14.77 -15.71 6.09
CA VAL A 46 16.13 -15.92 6.64
C VAL A 46 16.07 -16.56 8.03
N ARG A 47 15.07 -16.19 8.84
CA ARG A 47 14.87 -16.75 10.19
C ARG A 47 13.72 -17.75 10.22
N ARG A 48 13.66 -18.64 9.25
CA ARG A 48 12.62 -19.67 9.12
C ARG A 48 12.46 -20.50 10.41
N HIS A 49 11.19 -20.80 10.75
CA HIS A 49 10.82 -21.56 11.95
C HIS A 49 11.19 -20.90 13.29
N THR A 50 11.40 -19.59 13.31
CA THR A 50 11.59 -18.80 14.53
C THR A 50 10.36 -17.95 14.87
N TRP A 51 10.34 -17.35 16.07
CA TRP A 51 9.28 -16.41 16.45
C TRP A 51 9.14 -15.21 15.50
N VAL A 52 10.25 -14.79 14.86
CA VAL A 52 10.23 -13.74 13.83
C VAL A 52 9.44 -14.19 12.60
N ASP A 53 9.63 -15.43 12.17
CA ASP A 53 8.87 -16.00 11.06
C ASP A 53 7.39 -16.12 11.38
N TYR A 54 7.05 -16.67 12.55
CA TYR A 54 5.64 -16.80 12.97
C TYR A 54 4.98 -15.42 13.14
N GLY A 55 5.66 -14.44 13.73
CA GLY A 55 5.16 -13.08 13.86
C GLY A 55 4.88 -12.40 12.51
N ALA A 56 5.79 -12.55 11.54
CA ALA A 56 5.59 -12.03 10.19
C ALA A 56 4.42 -12.71 9.46
N GLN A 57 4.22 -14.02 9.66
CA GLN A 57 3.09 -14.75 9.08
C GLN A 57 1.76 -14.33 9.72
N ILE A 58 1.72 -14.16 11.06
CA ILE A 58 0.53 -13.65 11.76
C ILE A 58 0.19 -12.23 11.25
N PHE A 59 1.19 -11.34 11.14
CA PHE A 59 1.01 -10.01 10.56
C PHE A 59 0.42 -10.08 9.15
N ALA A 60 0.95 -10.97 8.30
CA ALA A 60 0.47 -11.14 6.93
C ALA A 60 -0.98 -11.67 6.87
N ILE A 61 -1.36 -12.57 7.77
CA ILE A 61 -2.73 -13.07 7.86
C ILE A 61 -3.68 -11.96 8.34
N LEU A 62 -3.34 -11.28 9.43
CA LEU A 62 -4.17 -10.22 10.00
C LEU A 62 -4.32 -9.03 9.03
N GLY A 63 -3.25 -8.65 8.33
CA GLY A 63 -3.26 -7.53 7.39
C GLY A 63 -4.18 -7.73 6.19
N VAL A 64 -4.44 -8.98 5.79
CA VAL A 64 -5.38 -9.30 4.71
C VAL A 64 -6.80 -9.56 5.26
N SER A 65 -6.92 -10.01 6.50
CA SER A 65 -8.21 -10.42 7.09
C SER A 65 -9.07 -9.24 7.52
N PHE A 66 -8.46 -8.13 7.94
CA PHE A 66 -9.21 -6.97 8.40
C PHE A 66 -9.50 -5.97 7.27
N PRO A 67 -10.73 -5.44 7.19
CA PRO A 67 -11.05 -4.36 6.26
C PRO A 67 -10.17 -3.13 6.52
N SER A 68 -9.60 -2.53 5.47
CA SER A 68 -8.67 -1.40 5.59
C SER A 68 -9.27 -0.19 6.32
N PHE A 69 -10.55 0.11 6.08
CA PHE A 69 -11.24 1.20 6.79
C PHE A 69 -11.32 0.97 8.30
N TRP A 70 -11.53 -0.27 8.74
CA TRP A 70 -11.58 -0.63 10.16
C TRP A 70 -10.20 -0.45 10.81
N VAL A 71 -9.13 -0.89 10.14
CA VAL A 71 -7.75 -0.63 10.58
C VAL A 71 -7.52 0.88 10.69
N GLY A 72 -7.98 1.66 9.70
CA GLY A 72 -7.89 3.12 9.72
C GLY A 72 -8.56 3.75 10.93
N LEU A 73 -9.79 3.32 11.25
CA LEU A 73 -10.52 3.82 12.42
C LEU A 73 -9.79 3.50 13.74
N ILE A 74 -9.22 2.30 13.87
CA ILE A 74 -8.43 1.91 15.05
C ILE A 74 -7.17 2.76 15.15
N LEU A 75 -6.45 2.99 14.04
CA LEU A 75 -5.24 3.82 14.05
C LEU A 75 -5.59 5.28 14.41
N VAL A 76 -6.69 5.83 13.92
CA VAL A 76 -7.18 7.16 14.34
C VAL A 76 -7.49 7.16 15.83
N TRP A 77 -8.23 6.16 16.30
CA TRP A 77 -8.59 6.08 17.71
C TRP A 77 -7.36 6.02 18.62
N ILE A 78 -6.40 5.16 18.31
CA ILE A 78 -5.18 5.00 19.12
C ILE A 78 -4.27 6.23 19.01
N PHE A 79 -3.85 6.59 17.79
CA PHE A 79 -2.78 7.56 17.58
C PHE A 79 -3.23 9.01 17.55
N ALA A 80 -4.47 9.30 17.16
CA ALA A 80 -4.98 10.65 17.10
C ALA A 80 -5.81 11.02 18.36
N ILE A 81 -6.66 10.10 18.86
CA ILE A 81 -7.56 10.43 19.97
C ILE A 81 -6.90 10.09 21.31
N VAL A 82 -6.41 8.86 21.50
CA VAL A 82 -5.88 8.42 22.81
C VAL A 82 -4.48 8.98 23.08
N LEU A 83 -3.57 8.85 22.12
CA LEU A 83 -2.18 9.28 22.28
C LEU A 83 -1.94 10.74 21.86
N GLY A 84 -2.77 11.31 20.99
CA GLY A 84 -2.60 12.67 20.48
C GLY A 84 -1.31 12.92 19.66
N TRP A 85 -0.69 11.85 19.13
CA TRP A 85 0.61 11.93 18.44
C TRP A 85 0.48 12.38 16.99
N LEU A 86 -0.59 11.99 16.33
CA LEU A 86 -0.80 12.23 14.90
C LEU A 86 -2.19 12.82 14.65
N PRO A 87 -2.36 13.67 13.63
CA PRO A 87 -3.65 14.24 13.31
C PRO A 87 -4.60 13.21 12.70
N ALA A 88 -5.90 13.31 13.05
CA ALA A 88 -6.95 12.45 12.49
C ALA A 88 -7.33 12.83 11.05
N ILE A 89 -7.20 14.12 10.70
CA ILE A 89 -7.57 14.66 9.37
C ILE A 89 -6.32 14.83 8.52
N SER A 90 -6.41 14.40 7.26
CA SER A 90 -5.26 14.41 6.34
C SER A 90 -5.42 15.45 5.23
N ASN A 91 -5.08 16.71 5.50
CA ASN A 91 -5.16 17.81 4.52
C ASN A 91 -3.77 18.34 4.15
N GLY A 92 -2.87 17.49 3.62
CA GLY A 92 -1.56 17.93 3.18
C GLY A 92 -0.45 16.90 3.27
N PHE A 93 0.79 17.38 3.29
CA PHE A 93 2.01 16.60 3.45
C PHE A 93 2.46 16.56 4.93
N GLY A 94 3.36 15.63 5.23
CA GLY A 94 3.97 15.51 6.55
C GLY A 94 3.22 14.56 7.48
N PRO A 95 3.12 14.85 8.79
CA PRO A 95 2.54 13.92 9.78
C PRO A 95 1.10 13.48 9.47
N GLN A 96 0.35 14.31 8.73
CA GLN A 96 -1.02 14.04 8.32
C GLN A 96 -1.14 12.89 7.30
N LEU A 97 -0.04 12.54 6.61
CA LEU A 97 -0.02 11.45 5.63
C LEU A 97 0.31 10.10 6.27
N ILE A 98 0.87 10.09 7.48
CA ILE A 98 1.39 8.87 8.14
C ILE A 98 0.25 7.86 8.37
N LEU A 99 -0.80 8.26 9.07
CA LEU A 99 -1.91 7.33 9.38
C LEU A 99 -2.61 6.79 8.14
N PRO A 100 -3.02 7.62 7.15
CA PRO A 100 -3.63 7.11 5.93
C PRO A 100 -2.71 6.19 5.14
N SER A 101 -1.41 6.51 5.03
CA SER A 101 -0.46 5.67 4.29
C SER A 101 -0.15 4.36 4.99
N LEU A 102 -0.07 4.34 6.31
CA LEU A 102 0.02 3.11 7.10
C LEU A 102 -1.22 2.25 6.92
N THR A 103 -2.41 2.86 7.01
CA THR A 103 -3.69 2.17 6.84
C THR A 103 -3.78 1.48 5.48
N LEU A 104 -3.57 2.24 4.41
CA LEU A 104 -3.69 1.74 3.05
C LEU A 104 -2.55 0.79 2.69
N GLY A 105 -1.33 1.09 3.12
CA GLY A 105 -0.13 0.31 2.82
C GLY A 105 -0.03 -1.01 3.58
N THR A 106 -0.70 -1.17 4.73
CA THR A 106 -0.58 -2.38 5.57
C THR A 106 -1.11 -3.63 4.88
N ALA A 107 -2.24 -3.54 4.18
CA ALA A 107 -2.80 -4.68 3.44
C ALA A 107 -1.87 -5.13 2.29
N ALA A 108 -1.35 -4.19 1.50
CA ALA A 108 -0.38 -4.47 0.46
C ALA A 108 0.95 -5.00 1.04
N ALA A 109 1.40 -4.46 2.19
CA ALA A 109 2.58 -4.95 2.91
C ALA A 109 2.43 -6.43 3.31
N ALA A 110 1.24 -6.84 3.75
CA ALA A 110 0.95 -8.21 4.12
C ALA A 110 1.06 -9.18 2.91
N ILE A 111 0.55 -8.76 1.75
CA ILE A 111 0.65 -9.52 0.50
C ILE A 111 2.12 -9.63 0.08
N LEU A 112 2.84 -8.51 0.05
CA LEU A 112 4.25 -8.46 -0.32
C LEU A 112 5.13 -9.26 0.65
N ALA A 113 4.86 -9.24 1.96
CA ALA A 113 5.60 -10.03 2.95
C ALA A 113 5.49 -11.53 2.68
N ARG A 114 4.28 -12.01 2.43
CA ARG A 114 4.03 -13.42 2.14
C ARG A 114 4.70 -13.86 0.84
N LEU A 115 4.55 -13.07 -0.22
CA LEU A 115 5.17 -13.37 -1.52
C LEU A 115 6.70 -13.34 -1.44
N THR A 116 7.26 -12.29 -0.81
CA THR A 116 8.72 -12.16 -0.63
C THR A 116 9.28 -13.34 0.17
N ARG A 117 8.59 -13.75 1.24
CA ARG A 117 8.97 -14.93 2.01
C ARG A 117 8.99 -16.19 1.14
N SER A 118 7.92 -16.45 0.40
CA SER A 118 7.85 -17.64 -0.48
C SER A 118 8.97 -17.63 -1.51
N SER A 119 9.12 -16.54 -2.26
CA SER A 119 10.14 -16.40 -3.29
C SER A 119 11.57 -16.53 -2.73
N MET A 120 11.81 -15.96 -1.55
CA MET A 120 13.11 -16.09 -0.87
C MET A 120 13.41 -17.55 -0.48
N LEU A 121 12.43 -18.28 0.05
CA LEU A 121 12.59 -19.69 0.44
C LEU A 121 12.87 -20.59 -0.79
N ASP A 122 12.15 -20.36 -1.89
CA ASP A 122 12.37 -21.09 -3.14
C ASP A 122 13.79 -20.87 -3.67
N VAL A 123 14.23 -19.61 -3.70
CA VAL A 123 15.57 -19.25 -4.15
C VAL A 123 16.66 -19.78 -3.20
N LEU A 124 16.49 -19.65 -1.88
CA LEU A 124 17.47 -20.12 -0.89
C LEU A 124 17.67 -21.64 -0.90
N SER A 125 16.71 -22.41 -1.44
CA SER A 125 16.79 -23.85 -1.61
C SER A 125 17.46 -24.30 -2.92
N SER A 126 17.73 -23.39 -3.85
CA SER A 126 18.29 -23.67 -5.18
C SER A 126 19.76 -24.11 -5.16
N ASP A 127 20.17 -24.88 -6.18
CA ASP A 127 21.51 -25.46 -6.25
C ASP A 127 22.63 -24.42 -6.41
N TYR A 128 22.36 -23.29 -7.09
CA TYR A 128 23.37 -22.25 -7.21
C TYR A 128 23.65 -21.54 -5.87
N ILE A 129 22.67 -21.47 -4.98
CA ILE A 129 22.85 -20.97 -3.60
C ILE A 129 23.66 -21.99 -2.77
N ARG A 130 23.40 -23.28 -2.94
CA ARG A 130 24.21 -24.33 -2.30
C ARG A 130 25.66 -24.26 -2.77
N THR A 131 25.89 -24.04 -4.07
CA THR A 131 27.24 -23.85 -4.64
C THR A 131 27.92 -22.59 -4.08
N ALA A 132 27.17 -21.47 -3.94
CA ALA A 132 27.70 -20.25 -3.35
C ALA A 132 28.17 -20.45 -1.90
N ARG A 133 27.40 -21.18 -1.10
CA ARG A 133 27.76 -21.56 0.27
C ARG A 133 28.97 -22.51 0.30
N ALA A 134 29.04 -23.50 -0.60
CA ALA A 134 30.15 -24.42 -0.72
C ALA A 134 31.47 -23.71 -1.08
N LYS A 135 31.43 -22.60 -1.82
CA LYS A 135 32.55 -21.71 -2.10
C LYS A 135 32.99 -20.84 -0.92
N GLY A 136 32.38 -20.98 0.24
CA GLY A 136 32.70 -20.23 1.47
C GLY A 136 32.22 -18.79 1.51
N LEU A 137 31.27 -18.41 0.68
CA LEU A 137 30.69 -17.06 0.73
C LEU A 137 29.93 -16.83 2.05
N ARG A 138 30.14 -15.65 2.63
CA ARG A 138 29.42 -15.24 3.85
C ARG A 138 27.92 -15.21 3.61
N GLU A 139 27.12 -15.68 4.57
CA GLU A 139 25.65 -15.78 4.44
C GLU A 139 24.99 -14.44 4.07
N ARG A 140 25.54 -13.31 4.56
CA ARG A 140 25.07 -11.98 4.16
C ARG A 140 25.19 -11.73 2.66
N ILE A 141 26.29 -12.17 2.01
CA ILE A 141 26.48 -12.04 0.57
C ILE A 141 25.54 -12.98 -0.18
N VAL A 142 25.37 -14.20 0.32
CA VAL A 142 24.43 -15.18 -0.25
C VAL A 142 23.01 -14.64 -0.24
N VAL A 143 22.54 -14.10 0.89
CA VAL A 143 21.17 -13.57 1.04
C VAL A 143 20.96 -12.31 0.19
N TRP A 144 21.77 -11.26 0.41
CA TRP A 144 21.53 -9.95 -0.21
C TRP A 144 22.03 -9.85 -1.66
N GLY A 145 23.16 -10.51 -1.99
CA GLY A 145 23.77 -10.44 -3.31
C GLY A 145 23.22 -11.47 -4.31
N HIS A 146 22.87 -12.66 -3.85
CA HIS A 146 22.48 -13.76 -4.73
C HIS A 146 20.99 -14.11 -4.60
N ALA A 147 20.47 -14.33 -3.38
CA ALA A 147 19.12 -14.79 -3.21
C ALA A 147 18.09 -13.68 -3.46
N LEU A 148 18.24 -12.52 -2.81
CA LEU A 148 17.27 -11.43 -2.89
C LEU A 148 17.07 -10.94 -4.33
N ARG A 149 18.15 -10.80 -5.09
CA ARG A 149 18.07 -10.31 -6.47
C ARG A 149 17.14 -11.15 -7.35
N ASN A 150 17.19 -12.47 -7.20
CA ASN A 150 16.35 -13.38 -7.96
C ASN A 150 14.94 -13.50 -7.35
N ALA A 151 14.83 -13.48 -6.03
CA ALA A 151 13.54 -13.53 -5.33
C ALA A 151 12.68 -12.28 -5.58
N LEU A 152 13.28 -11.14 -5.90
CA LEU A 152 12.54 -9.91 -6.20
C LEU A 152 11.84 -9.93 -7.57
N ILE A 153 12.21 -10.80 -8.51
CA ILE A 153 11.60 -10.81 -9.85
C ILE A 153 10.07 -10.93 -9.79
N PRO A 154 9.48 -11.97 -9.18
CA PRO A 154 8.03 -12.07 -9.07
C PRO A 154 7.43 -10.98 -8.14
N VAL A 155 8.19 -10.52 -7.15
CA VAL A 155 7.73 -9.49 -6.22
C VAL A 155 7.55 -8.15 -6.92
N MET A 156 8.44 -7.77 -7.83
CA MET A 156 8.34 -6.52 -8.61
C MET A 156 7.08 -6.48 -9.47
N THR A 157 6.69 -7.62 -10.05
CA THR A 157 5.42 -7.73 -10.81
C THR A 157 4.22 -7.45 -9.92
N VAL A 158 4.19 -8.03 -8.72
CA VAL A 158 3.09 -7.83 -7.77
C VAL A 158 3.09 -6.39 -7.21
N ILE A 159 4.25 -5.77 -6.98
CA ILE A 159 4.32 -4.34 -6.62
C ILE A 159 3.60 -3.47 -7.66
N GLY A 160 3.80 -3.75 -8.95
CA GLY A 160 3.11 -3.03 -10.03
C GLY A 160 1.58 -3.22 -9.97
N LEU A 161 1.12 -4.45 -9.74
CA LEU A 161 -0.32 -4.74 -9.62
C LEU A 161 -0.93 -4.12 -8.35
N GLU A 162 -0.23 -4.17 -7.23
CA GLU A 162 -0.67 -3.57 -5.96
C GLU A 162 -0.80 -2.04 -6.07
N PHE A 163 -0.01 -1.39 -6.93
CA PHE A 163 -0.14 0.05 -7.15
C PHE A 163 -1.54 0.43 -7.68
N GLY A 164 -2.08 -0.33 -8.63
CA GLY A 164 -3.45 -0.19 -9.10
C GLY A 164 -4.48 -0.45 -7.98
N GLY A 165 -4.27 -1.52 -7.21
CA GLY A 165 -5.10 -1.85 -6.04
C GLY A 165 -5.12 -0.73 -4.99
N LEU A 166 -3.97 -0.10 -4.72
CA LEU A 166 -3.87 1.03 -3.78
C LEU A 166 -4.63 2.27 -4.30
N LEU A 167 -4.60 2.55 -5.61
CA LEU A 167 -5.38 3.63 -6.20
C LEU A 167 -6.89 3.42 -5.99
N ALA A 168 -7.37 2.20 -6.19
CA ALA A 168 -8.77 1.85 -5.92
C ALA A 168 -9.10 1.91 -4.42
N GLY A 169 -8.22 1.40 -3.57
CA GLY A 169 -8.37 1.42 -2.11
C GLY A 169 -8.31 2.82 -1.51
N ALA A 170 -7.62 3.77 -2.15
CA ALA A 170 -7.50 5.15 -1.70
C ALA A 170 -8.87 5.83 -1.52
N VAL A 171 -9.88 5.46 -2.32
CA VAL A 171 -11.23 6.04 -2.25
C VAL A 171 -11.81 5.97 -0.83
N ILE A 172 -11.74 4.80 -0.22
CA ILE A 172 -12.29 4.58 1.12
C ILE A 172 -11.43 5.28 2.18
N ILE A 173 -10.11 5.21 2.04
CA ILE A 173 -9.18 5.78 3.02
C ILE A 173 -9.20 7.32 2.98
N GLU A 174 -9.36 7.92 1.81
CA GLU A 174 -9.57 9.36 1.69
C GLU A 174 -10.84 9.83 2.42
N ALA A 175 -11.91 9.05 2.35
CA ALA A 175 -13.14 9.35 3.10
C ALA A 175 -12.95 9.22 4.61
N VAL A 176 -12.28 8.16 5.09
CA VAL A 176 -12.02 7.94 6.52
C VAL A 176 -11.18 9.08 7.13
N TYR A 177 -10.20 9.57 6.40
CA TYR A 177 -9.27 10.62 6.86
C TYR A 177 -9.62 12.03 6.35
N PHE A 178 -10.78 12.21 5.71
CA PHE A 178 -11.23 13.48 5.11
C PHE A 178 -10.17 14.12 4.18
N ARG A 179 -9.41 13.27 3.47
CA ARG A 179 -8.37 13.72 2.54
C ARG A 179 -9.00 14.19 1.23
N GLN A 180 -8.64 15.41 0.81
CA GLN A 180 -9.20 16.06 -0.38
C GLN A 180 -8.62 15.47 -1.68
N GLY A 181 -8.85 14.18 -1.94
CA GLY A 181 -8.44 13.46 -3.14
C GLY A 181 -9.59 13.11 -4.06
N LEU A 182 -9.29 12.36 -5.14
CA LEU A 182 -10.26 11.94 -6.14
C LEU A 182 -11.32 10.99 -5.57
N GLY A 183 -10.94 10.14 -4.61
CA GLY A 183 -11.86 9.19 -3.98
C GLY A 183 -12.90 9.87 -3.12
N LEU A 184 -12.52 10.85 -2.28
CA LEU A 184 -13.46 11.63 -1.51
C LEU A 184 -14.43 12.40 -2.45
N ARG A 185 -13.89 12.98 -3.53
CA ARG A 185 -14.72 13.65 -4.55
C ARG A 185 -15.68 12.72 -5.27
N LEU A 186 -15.29 11.47 -5.49
CA LEU A 186 -16.19 10.46 -6.05
C LEU A 186 -17.38 10.19 -5.11
N ILE A 187 -17.13 10.01 -3.83
CA ILE A 187 -18.20 9.78 -2.83
C ILE A 187 -19.14 10.99 -2.75
N GLU A 188 -18.61 12.20 -2.72
CA GLU A 188 -19.42 13.44 -2.73
C GLU A 188 -20.26 13.56 -4.01
N ALA A 189 -19.67 13.25 -5.18
CA ALA A 189 -20.37 13.28 -6.46
C ALA A 189 -21.50 12.23 -6.52
N ILE A 190 -21.29 11.04 -5.97
CA ILE A 190 -22.34 10.01 -5.85
C ILE A 190 -23.49 10.51 -4.97
N THR A 191 -23.17 11.06 -3.81
CA THR A 191 -24.18 11.57 -2.86
C THR A 191 -24.99 12.72 -3.46
N SER A 192 -24.35 13.62 -4.23
CA SER A 192 -24.99 14.76 -4.88
C SER A 192 -25.55 14.44 -6.28
N ARG A 193 -25.40 13.19 -6.76
CA ARG A 193 -25.83 12.73 -8.11
C ARG A 193 -25.22 13.55 -9.25
N ASP A 194 -23.96 13.98 -9.10
CA ASP A 194 -23.22 14.71 -10.13
C ASP A 194 -22.64 13.73 -11.16
N TYR A 195 -23.48 13.23 -12.07
CA TYR A 195 -23.11 12.21 -13.04
C TYR A 195 -21.89 12.55 -13.92
N PRO A 196 -21.71 13.80 -14.43
CA PRO A 196 -20.52 14.14 -15.18
C PRO A 196 -19.22 13.93 -14.42
N VAL A 197 -19.20 14.25 -13.11
CA VAL A 197 -18.04 14.05 -12.23
C VAL A 197 -17.84 12.55 -11.96
N ILE A 198 -18.90 11.79 -11.66
CA ILE A 198 -18.81 10.34 -11.41
C ILE A 198 -18.21 9.64 -12.64
N GLN A 199 -18.76 9.88 -13.84
CA GLN A 199 -18.29 9.26 -15.08
C GLN A 199 -16.82 9.57 -15.36
N ALA A 200 -16.40 10.82 -15.14
CA ALA A 200 -15.04 11.24 -15.38
C ALA A 200 -14.06 10.60 -14.39
N LEU A 201 -14.41 10.53 -13.09
CA LEU A 201 -13.58 9.91 -12.05
C LEU A 201 -13.47 8.40 -12.25
N VAL A 202 -14.57 7.72 -12.61
CA VAL A 202 -14.55 6.27 -12.90
C VAL A 202 -13.71 5.99 -14.16
N LEU A 203 -13.87 6.79 -15.23
CA LEU A 203 -13.05 6.66 -16.43
C LEU A 203 -11.57 6.89 -16.13
N PHE A 204 -11.26 7.92 -15.35
CA PHE A 204 -9.88 8.22 -14.94
C PHE A 204 -9.27 7.08 -14.12
N ALA A 205 -10.01 6.55 -13.17
CA ALA A 205 -9.57 5.39 -12.38
C ALA A 205 -9.33 4.16 -13.26
N ALA A 206 -10.22 3.89 -14.22
CA ALA A 206 -10.07 2.76 -15.14
C ALA A 206 -8.87 2.90 -16.10
N LEU A 207 -8.47 4.13 -16.45
CA LEU A 207 -7.28 4.39 -17.28
C LEU A 207 -5.96 4.26 -16.51
N LEU A 208 -6.02 4.42 -15.20
CA LEU A 208 -4.84 4.30 -14.32
C LEU A 208 -4.58 2.86 -13.86
N TYR A 209 -5.61 1.99 -13.89
CA TYR A 209 -5.53 0.57 -13.55
C TYR A 209 -5.01 -0.26 -14.73
#